data_c48990b4a5d2887c764dc31627d8b2f1
#
_entry.id   c48990b4a5d2887c764dc31627d8b2f1
#
_cell.length_a   1.000
_cell.length_b   1.000
_cell.length_c   1.000
_cell.angle_alpha   90.00
_cell.angle_beta   90.00
_cell.angle_gamma   90.00
#
_symmetry.space_group_name_H-M   'P 1'
#
loop_
_entity.id
_entity.type
_entity.pdbx_description
1 polymer ?
#
loop_
_entity_poly.entity_id
_entity_poly.type
_entity_poly.pdbx_seq_one_letter_code
_entity_poly.pdbx_strand_id
1 'polypeptide(L)'
;VSTNIKAGESTPAWSLAAWLAAWRERLALLGGVDLRSLAVVRMGLALILLADLIGRCGQLTAHYSDAGVLPRSVLFESEGLRAYLSLHCLSGSVMWQAVLFGLAGYFAFTMLLGIRTRLATFASWLLLLSLHHRNPVVLQAGDTLLRLMLFWGMMLPLGARWSLDSVAGPLRLYHRKDNRLLSVAGVAILLQVCLVYWFTATFKDHPMWWHRDAAYFALNVDQLVTPLGMWIRQIEWLLPILTWTAFGLAVIAPLVVFCPVWTGTARMLVILAMIGTHLALAMSLRLGLLPYVAAVSWLVFIPSQWWNWLRAKRLKQAGLRTSPSRLTWGLALLKWLPAAVSGSRRGTGDVLIDIPTSRRQGIRARGWEQVVASVALIYIVAWNVQWLGADQDRQATGPAGRASIGDVLRMGQGWNMIPPQAEALDYDGWFVMPATLSDGTQIDAFTGGPINWSSPAGFHAERDPGTRWRRYLRNLAKPQFDHHLHPFAEYLARQYNEAHGPFSFIESFDIVFISENTLPNGGVEIARHTLLEYHRGP
;
A
#
# COMPACT_ATOMS: atom_id res chain seq x y z
N VAL A 1 -70.95 16.67 37.70
CA VAL A 1 -69.87 17.20 36.82
C VAL A 1 -68.57 16.70 37.40
N SER A 2 -68.10 15.55 36.91
CA SER A 2 -66.79 14.96 37.30
C SER A 2 -65.79 15.23 36.22
N THR A 3 -64.85 16.12 36.49
CA THR A 3 -63.73 16.43 35.66
C THR A 3 -62.66 15.30 35.76
N ASN A 4 -62.54 14.51 34.69
CA ASN A 4 -61.46 13.57 34.54
C ASN A 4 -60.17 14.34 34.18
N ILE A 5 -59.26 14.48 35.14
CA ILE A 5 -57.90 14.91 34.93
C ILE A 5 -57.13 13.74 34.35
N LYS A 6 -56.82 13.77 33.06
CA LYS A 6 -55.86 12.83 32.46
C LYS A 6 -54.49 13.04 33.11
N ALA A 7 -54.06 12.06 33.84
CA ALA A 7 -52.74 11.96 34.42
C ALA A 7 -51.66 11.95 33.36
N GLY A 8 -50.63 12.68 33.63
CA GLY A 8 -49.35 12.93 33.05
C GLY A 8 -48.82 12.04 31.94
N GLU A 9 -48.40 12.70 30.86
CA GLU A 9 -47.36 12.20 29.99
C GLU A 9 -46.09 12.01 30.82
N SER A 10 -45.74 10.76 31.06
CA SER A 10 -44.49 10.39 31.67
C SER A 10 -43.38 10.79 30.71
N THR A 11 -42.58 11.77 31.10
CA THR A 11 -41.26 12.05 30.50
C THR A 11 -40.53 10.72 30.35
N PRO A 12 -39.96 10.42 29.17
CA PRO A 12 -39.24 9.17 28.98
C PRO A 12 -38.05 9.14 29.94
N ALA A 13 -38.13 8.28 30.95
CA ALA A 13 -37.04 8.03 31.86
C ALA A 13 -35.83 7.60 31.04
N TRP A 14 -34.75 8.37 31.12
CA TRP A 14 -33.46 8.07 30.51
C TRP A 14 -32.92 6.78 31.14
N SER A 15 -33.26 5.65 30.55
CA SER A 15 -32.70 4.38 31.00
C SER A 15 -31.25 4.27 30.48
N LEU A 16 -30.34 3.84 31.34
CA LEU A 16 -28.96 3.54 30.95
C LEU A 16 -28.90 2.64 29.71
N ALA A 17 -29.87 1.70 29.61
CA ALA A 17 -30.00 0.81 28.46
C ALA A 17 -30.31 1.56 27.15
N ALA A 18 -31.19 2.54 27.17
CA ALA A 18 -31.50 3.37 25.99
C ALA A 18 -30.32 4.24 25.58
N TRP A 19 -29.60 4.80 26.56
CA TRP A 19 -28.39 5.58 26.33
C TRP A 19 -27.27 4.71 25.71
N LEU A 20 -27.00 3.53 26.26
CA LEU A 20 -26.02 2.58 25.74
C LEU A 20 -26.39 2.09 24.32
N ALA A 21 -27.68 1.87 24.04
CA ALA A 21 -28.14 1.50 22.71
C ALA A 21 -27.88 2.63 21.69
N ALA A 22 -28.19 3.88 22.03
CA ALA A 22 -27.93 5.04 21.18
C ALA A 22 -26.42 5.24 20.91
N TRP A 23 -25.58 5.09 21.93
CA TRP A 23 -24.12 5.13 21.75
C TRP A 23 -23.61 3.99 20.87
N ARG A 24 -24.11 2.78 21.05
CA ARG A 24 -23.75 1.64 20.21
C ARG A 24 -24.12 1.87 18.75
N GLU A 25 -25.28 2.46 18.48
CA GLU A 25 -25.66 2.83 17.11
C GLU A 25 -24.74 3.91 16.52
N ARG A 26 -24.40 4.93 17.30
CA ARG A 26 -23.43 5.97 16.86
C ARG A 26 -22.04 5.39 16.59
N LEU A 27 -21.53 4.55 17.48
CA LEU A 27 -20.26 3.85 17.28
C LEU A 27 -20.31 2.93 16.05
N ALA A 28 -21.43 2.25 15.81
CA ALA A 28 -21.61 1.44 14.60
C ALA A 28 -21.71 2.28 13.32
N LEU A 29 -22.19 3.51 13.41
CA LEU A 29 -22.16 4.46 12.30
C LEU A 29 -20.74 4.94 11.98
N LEU A 30 -19.95 5.26 13.00
CA LEU A 30 -18.61 5.85 12.86
C LEU A 30 -17.53 4.79 12.65
N GLY A 31 -17.56 3.70 13.39
CA GLY A 31 -16.54 2.64 13.37
C GLY A 31 -16.95 1.39 12.57
N GLY A 32 -18.19 1.32 12.09
CA GLY A 32 -18.67 0.18 11.32
C GLY A 32 -18.24 0.23 9.84
N VAL A 33 -17.77 -0.91 9.31
CA VAL A 33 -17.32 -1.07 7.93
C VAL A 33 -18.40 -1.81 7.12
N ASP A 34 -18.68 -1.38 5.89
CA ASP A 34 -19.60 -2.09 5.00
C ASP A 34 -18.92 -3.30 4.34
N LEU A 35 -19.58 -4.45 4.35
CA LEU A 35 -19.04 -5.69 3.78
C LEU A 35 -18.79 -5.59 2.26
N ARG A 36 -19.51 -4.73 1.55
CA ARG A 36 -19.32 -4.48 0.11
C ARG A 36 -18.07 -3.62 -0.12
N SER A 37 -17.83 -2.65 0.75
CA SER A 37 -16.59 -1.84 0.75
C SER A 37 -15.39 -2.73 1.01
N LEU A 38 -15.46 -3.66 1.97
CA LEU A 38 -14.42 -4.67 2.20
C LEU A 38 -14.18 -5.55 0.98
N ALA A 39 -15.22 -5.93 0.24
CA ALA A 39 -15.08 -6.72 -0.98
C ALA A 39 -14.34 -5.94 -2.08
N VAL A 40 -14.62 -4.64 -2.25
CA VAL A 40 -13.91 -3.78 -3.21
C VAL A 40 -12.45 -3.59 -2.81
N VAL A 41 -12.19 -3.33 -1.52
CA VAL A 41 -10.82 -3.22 -0.99
C VAL A 41 -10.05 -4.52 -1.24
N ARG A 42 -10.64 -5.70 -0.96
CA ARG A 42 -10.04 -7.00 -1.27
C ARG A 42 -9.63 -7.12 -2.74
N MET A 43 -10.54 -6.80 -3.66
CA MET A 43 -10.26 -6.87 -5.10
C MET A 43 -9.17 -5.88 -5.50
N GLY A 44 -9.22 -4.65 -4.99
CA GLY A 44 -8.21 -3.64 -5.26
C GLY A 44 -6.82 -4.03 -4.75
N LEU A 45 -6.71 -4.52 -3.50
CA LEU A 45 -5.43 -4.98 -2.94
C LEU A 45 -4.88 -6.19 -3.70
N ALA A 46 -5.75 -7.13 -4.12
CA ALA A 46 -5.33 -8.28 -4.91
C ALA A 46 -4.78 -7.87 -6.29
N LEU A 47 -5.45 -6.94 -6.97
CA LEU A 47 -4.97 -6.40 -8.26
C LEU A 47 -3.64 -5.67 -8.12
N ILE A 48 -3.47 -4.85 -7.08
CA ILE A 48 -2.21 -4.17 -6.82
C ILE A 48 -1.09 -5.18 -6.53
N LEU A 49 -1.38 -6.21 -5.72
CA LEU A 49 -0.40 -7.26 -5.43
C LEU A 49 0.02 -8.02 -6.68
N LEU A 50 -0.93 -8.38 -7.56
CA LEU A 50 -0.63 -9.01 -8.84
C LEU A 50 0.21 -8.10 -9.74
N ALA A 51 -0.13 -6.82 -9.83
CA ALA A 51 0.63 -5.84 -10.62
C ALA A 51 2.06 -5.66 -10.06
N ASP A 52 2.23 -5.62 -8.75
CA ASP A 52 3.55 -5.53 -8.11
C ASP A 52 4.40 -6.78 -8.39
N LEU A 53 3.82 -7.98 -8.26
CA LEU A 53 4.52 -9.23 -8.56
C LEU A 53 4.96 -9.29 -10.03
N ILE A 54 4.08 -8.91 -10.96
CA ILE A 54 4.41 -8.84 -12.40
C ILE A 54 5.56 -7.85 -12.64
N GLY A 55 5.50 -6.66 -12.05
CA GLY A 55 6.56 -5.67 -12.16
C GLY A 55 7.91 -6.12 -11.59
N ARG A 56 7.91 -7.00 -10.58
CA ARG A 56 9.13 -7.57 -9.98
C ARG A 56 9.67 -8.79 -10.75
N CYS A 57 8.83 -9.50 -11.51
CA CYS A 57 9.24 -10.72 -12.23
C CYS A 57 10.43 -10.48 -13.17
N GLY A 58 10.47 -9.35 -13.88
CA GLY A 58 11.58 -9.00 -14.77
C GLY A 58 12.91 -8.74 -14.06
N GLN A 59 12.90 -8.59 -12.72
CA GLN A 59 14.06 -8.25 -11.91
C GLN A 59 14.36 -9.31 -10.84
N LEU A 60 13.87 -10.54 -11.03
CA LEU A 60 14.01 -11.64 -10.08
C LEU A 60 15.47 -11.95 -9.76
N THR A 61 16.31 -12.09 -10.78
CA THR A 61 17.75 -12.37 -10.63
C THR A 61 18.44 -11.22 -9.91
N ALA A 62 18.19 -9.98 -10.35
CA ALA A 62 18.87 -8.80 -9.83
C ALA A 62 18.57 -8.52 -8.35
N HIS A 63 17.32 -8.63 -7.93
CA HIS A 63 16.92 -8.19 -6.58
C HIS A 63 16.66 -9.32 -5.59
N TYR A 64 16.46 -10.57 -6.04
CA TYR A 64 15.97 -11.63 -5.15
C TYR A 64 16.81 -12.93 -5.17
N SER A 65 17.78 -13.07 -6.08
CA SER A 65 18.70 -14.24 -6.11
C SER A 65 20.05 -13.92 -5.46
N ASP A 66 20.86 -14.95 -5.22
CA ASP A 66 22.24 -14.77 -4.75
C ASP A 66 23.18 -14.29 -5.87
N ALA A 67 22.78 -14.46 -7.12
CA ALA A 67 23.47 -13.87 -8.28
C ALA A 67 23.10 -12.38 -8.49
N GLY A 68 22.28 -11.78 -7.63
CA GLY A 68 21.85 -10.39 -7.70
C GLY A 68 22.69 -9.43 -6.87
N VAL A 69 22.15 -8.22 -6.67
CA VAL A 69 22.78 -7.11 -5.93
C VAL A 69 22.82 -7.31 -4.42
N LEU A 70 22.06 -8.26 -3.88
CA LEU A 70 22.00 -8.55 -2.45
C LEU A 70 22.04 -10.07 -2.22
N PRO A 71 23.23 -10.69 -2.25
CA PRO A 71 23.41 -12.08 -1.86
C PRO A 71 22.96 -12.33 -0.42
N ARG A 72 22.48 -13.55 -0.12
CA ARG A 72 22.01 -13.90 1.24
C ARG A 72 23.09 -13.74 2.31
N SER A 73 24.38 -13.95 1.99
CA SER A 73 25.49 -13.72 2.91
C SER A 73 25.49 -12.30 3.46
N VAL A 74 25.43 -11.31 2.58
CA VAL A 74 25.36 -9.88 2.95
C VAL A 74 24.07 -9.55 3.69
N LEU A 75 22.94 -10.13 3.26
CA LEU A 75 21.65 -9.90 3.91
C LEU A 75 21.62 -10.47 5.34
N PHE A 76 22.21 -11.63 5.58
CA PHE A 76 22.26 -12.24 6.92
C PHE A 76 23.16 -11.45 7.88
N GLU A 77 24.24 -10.88 7.39
CA GLU A 77 25.12 -10.00 8.16
C GLU A 77 24.42 -8.69 8.56
N SER A 78 23.70 -8.07 7.62
CA SER A 78 23.07 -6.77 7.84
C SER A 78 21.73 -6.84 8.59
N GLU A 79 20.87 -7.81 8.30
CA GLU A 79 19.50 -7.92 8.85
C GLU A 79 19.39 -8.95 9.99
N GLY A 80 20.40 -9.81 10.19
CA GLY A 80 20.44 -10.81 11.25
C GLY A 80 19.21 -11.74 11.24
N LEU A 81 18.59 -11.95 12.42
CA LEU A 81 17.46 -12.88 12.60
C LEU A 81 16.29 -12.62 11.64
N ARG A 82 16.08 -11.38 11.21
CA ARG A 82 14.97 -11.01 10.31
C ARG A 82 15.06 -11.68 8.96
N ALA A 83 16.27 -11.83 8.43
CA ALA A 83 16.51 -12.50 7.14
C ALA A 83 16.18 -14.01 7.21
N TYR A 84 16.47 -14.67 8.34
CA TYR A 84 16.18 -16.10 8.52
C TYR A 84 14.68 -16.42 8.53
N LEU A 85 13.81 -15.44 8.82
CA LEU A 85 12.36 -15.63 8.82
C LEU A 85 11.73 -15.53 7.43
N SER A 86 12.53 -15.34 6.39
CA SER A 86 12.06 -15.24 5.02
C SER A 86 12.09 -16.59 4.29
N LEU A 87 10.96 -17.02 3.76
CA LEU A 87 10.89 -18.19 2.87
C LEU A 87 11.75 -17.99 1.60
N HIS A 88 11.90 -16.75 1.14
CA HIS A 88 12.74 -16.40 0.00
C HIS A 88 14.23 -16.55 0.31
N CYS A 89 14.62 -16.57 1.58
CA CYS A 89 16.01 -16.79 2.02
C CYS A 89 16.36 -18.28 2.21
N LEU A 90 15.41 -19.22 2.08
CA LEU A 90 15.70 -20.65 2.15
C LEU A 90 16.61 -21.11 1.00
N SER A 91 16.48 -20.49 -0.18
CA SER A 91 17.39 -20.73 -1.30
C SER A 91 17.62 -19.43 -2.08
N GLY A 92 18.86 -19.20 -2.51
CA GLY A 92 19.24 -18.07 -3.36
C GLY A 92 19.05 -18.32 -4.86
N SER A 93 18.57 -19.50 -5.26
CA SER A 93 18.38 -19.81 -6.67
C SER A 93 17.21 -19.03 -7.29
N VAL A 94 17.36 -18.63 -8.55
CA VAL A 94 16.30 -17.96 -9.32
C VAL A 94 15.05 -18.84 -9.41
N MET A 95 15.21 -20.16 -9.57
CA MET A 95 14.09 -21.10 -9.65
C MET A 95 13.25 -21.08 -8.38
N TRP A 96 13.88 -21.09 -7.20
CA TRP A 96 13.15 -20.98 -5.93
C TRP A 96 12.36 -19.69 -5.82
N GLN A 97 12.97 -18.58 -6.23
CA GLN A 97 12.29 -17.30 -6.25
C GLN A 97 11.09 -17.33 -7.20
N ALA A 98 11.24 -17.89 -8.40
CA ALA A 98 10.14 -18.01 -9.38
C ALA A 98 8.98 -18.88 -8.83
N VAL A 99 9.26 -19.97 -8.13
CA VAL A 99 8.23 -20.80 -7.48
C VAL A 99 7.46 -20.00 -6.42
N LEU A 100 8.16 -19.25 -5.56
CA LEU A 100 7.50 -18.44 -4.53
C LEU A 100 6.70 -17.28 -5.13
N PHE A 101 7.17 -16.67 -6.21
CA PHE A 101 6.43 -15.66 -6.95
C PHE A 101 5.17 -16.24 -7.60
N GLY A 102 5.27 -17.43 -8.20
CA GLY A 102 4.11 -18.16 -8.73
C GLY A 102 3.08 -18.46 -7.66
N LEU A 103 3.54 -18.90 -6.48
CA LEU A 103 2.67 -19.18 -5.34
C LEU A 103 2.02 -17.89 -4.80
N ALA A 104 2.76 -16.78 -4.71
CA ALA A 104 2.23 -15.49 -4.32
C ALA A 104 1.18 -14.99 -5.32
N GLY A 105 1.43 -15.13 -6.62
CA GLY A 105 0.46 -14.82 -7.68
C GLY A 105 -0.79 -15.67 -7.59
N TYR A 106 -0.67 -16.97 -7.33
CA TYR A 106 -1.80 -17.86 -7.12
C TYR A 106 -2.68 -17.41 -5.95
N PHE A 107 -2.09 -17.11 -4.78
CA PHE A 107 -2.88 -16.64 -3.63
C PHE A 107 -3.46 -15.25 -3.85
N ALA A 108 -2.77 -14.35 -4.51
CA ALA A 108 -3.31 -13.04 -4.88
C ALA A 108 -4.51 -13.19 -5.84
N PHE A 109 -4.43 -14.11 -6.81
CA PHE A 109 -5.53 -14.39 -7.75
C PHE A 109 -6.72 -15.05 -7.04
N THR A 110 -6.50 -16.03 -6.16
CA THR A 110 -7.59 -16.64 -5.37
C THR A 110 -8.20 -15.62 -4.40
N MET A 111 -7.43 -14.68 -3.85
CA MET A 111 -7.93 -13.56 -3.07
C MET A 111 -8.80 -12.63 -3.92
N LEU A 112 -8.41 -12.34 -5.17
CA LEU A 112 -9.21 -11.54 -6.11
C LEU A 112 -10.58 -12.16 -6.35
N LEU A 113 -10.62 -13.45 -6.65
CA LEU A 113 -11.87 -14.20 -6.86
C LEU A 113 -12.66 -14.43 -5.58
N GLY A 114 -12.00 -14.32 -4.42
CA GLY A 114 -12.61 -14.60 -3.13
C GLY A 114 -12.84 -16.09 -2.89
N ILE A 115 -11.84 -16.93 -3.19
CA ILE A 115 -11.80 -18.37 -2.91
C ILE A 115 -10.99 -18.58 -1.65
N ARG A 116 -11.58 -19.28 -0.64
CA ARG A 116 -10.94 -19.44 0.68
C ARG A 116 -10.30 -18.16 1.15
N THR A 117 -11.05 -17.06 1.05
CA THR A 117 -10.57 -15.67 1.12
C THR A 117 -9.64 -15.41 2.30
N ARG A 118 -9.94 -15.96 3.49
CA ARG A 118 -9.09 -15.79 4.68
C ARG A 118 -7.71 -16.42 4.49
N LEU A 119 -7.67 -17.66 4.00
CA LEU A 119 -6.41 -18.36 3.72
C LEU A 119 -5.62 -17.62 2.63
N ALA A 120 -6.29 -17.22 1.56
CA ALA A 120 -5.67 -16.48 0.46
C ALA A 120 -5.07 -15.16 0.93
N THR A 121 -5.79 -14.38 1.77
CA THR A 121 -5.28 -13.12 2.34
C THR A 121 -4.10 -13.36 3.28
N PHE A 122 -4.17 -14.37 4.15
CA PHE A 122 -3.07 -14.74 5.05
C PHE A 122 -1.82 -15.17 4.28
N ALA A 123 -1.97 -16.07 3.31
CA ALA A 123 -0.86 -16.55 2.49
C ALA A 123 -0.24 -15.42 1.64
N SER A 124 -1.06 -14.54 1.07
CA SER A 124 -0.59 -13.35 0.36
C SER A 124 0.20 -12.41 1.27
N TRP A 125 -0.28 -12.18 2.50
CA TRP A 125 0.42 -11.37 3.48
C TRP A 125 1.76 -12.01 3.90
N LEU A 126 1.77 -13.31 4.17
CA LEU A 126 2.96 -14.05 4.60
C LEU A 126 4.04 -14.06 3.51
N LEU A 127 3.66 -14.33 2.26
CA LEU A 127 4.59 -14.34 1.12
C LEU A 127 5.11 -12.93 0.81
N LEU A 128 4.27 -11.91 0.92
CA LEU A 128 4.69 -10.51 0.79
C LEU A 128 5.65 -10.10 1.91
N LEU A 129 5.37 -10.49 3.17
CA LEU A 129 6.26 -10.25 4.29
C LEU A 129 7.62 -10.92 4.07
N SER A 130 7.60 -12.17 3.65
CA SER A 130 8.81 -12.93 3.29
C SER A 130 9.62 -12.25 2.17
N LEU A 131 8.94 -11.78 1.12
CA LEU A 131 9.57 -11.05 0.01
C LEU A 131 10.22 -9.73 0.49
N HIS A 132 9.57 -9.03 1.42
CA HIS A 132 10.08 -7.79 2.00
C HIS A 132 11.28 -8.01 2.93
N HIS A 133 11.40 -9.19 3.55
CA HIS A 133 12.60 -9.58 4.28
C HIS A 133 13.76 -9.99 3.36
N ARG A 134 13.47 -10.53 2.17
CA ARG A 134 14.52 -10.91 1.20
C ARG A 134 15.28 -9.70 0.65
N ASN A 135 14.60 -8.59 0.40
CA ASN A 135 15.27 -7.37 -0.04
C ASN A 135 14.59 -6.13 0.56
N PRO A 136 15.07 -5.65 1.72
CA PRO A 136 14.53 -4.45 2.36
C PRO A 136 14.92 -3.16 1.65
N VAL A 137 16.02 -3.15 0.88
CA VAL A 137 16.59 -1.95 0.25
C VAL A 137 15.68 -1.37 -0.82
N VAL A 138 14.88 -2.21 -1.50
CA VAL A 138 13.97 -1.78 -2.57
C VAL A 138 12.57 -1.40 -2.07
N LEU A 139 12.31 -1.43 -0.76
CA LEU A 139 10.98 -1.18 -0.20
C LEU A 139 10.61 0.31 -0.20
N GLN A 140 9.32 0.56 -0.38
CA GLN A 140 8.73 1.90 -0.41
C GLN A 140 7.54 1.98 0.57
N ALA A 141 7.06 3.19 0.86
CA ALA A 141 5.90 3.41 1.73
C ALA A 141 4.65 2.65 1.25
N GLY A 142 4.47 2.49 -0.07
CA GLY A 142 3.39 1.70 -0.66
C GLY A 142 3.44 0.22 -0.28
N ASP A 143 4.65 -0.36 -0.18
CA ASP A 143 4.85 -1.75 0.27
C ASP A 143 4.42 -1.92 1.73
N THR A 144 4.76 -0.95 2.57
CA THR A 144 4.36 -0.94 3.99
C THR A 144 2.85 -0.85 4.13
N LEU A 145 2.20 0.08 3.41
CA LEU A 145 0.76 0.21 3.47
C LEU A 145 0.04 -1.03 2.95
N LEU A 146 0.49 -1.61 1.82
CA LEU A 146 -0.08 -2.84 1.26
C LEU A 146 -0.02 -4.00 2.27
N ARG A 147 1.13 -4.20 2.90
CA ARG A 147 1.33 -5.23 3.94
C ARG A 147 0.42 -5.03 5.13
N LEU A 148 0.27 -3.80 5.62
CA LEU A 148 -0.60 -3.47 6.76
C LEU A 148 -2.09 -3.65 6.40
N MET A 149 -2.51 -3.25 5.20
CA MET A 149 -3.89 -3.46 4.75
C MET A 149 -4.22 -4.96 4.61
N LEU A 150 -3.30 -5.79 4.14
CA LEU A 150 -3.45 -7.24 4.11
C LEU A 150 -3.48 -7.83 5.53
N PHE A 151 -2.63 -7.33 6.44
CA PHE A 151 -2.63 -7.74 7.85
C PHE A 151 -4.00 -7.53 8.51
N TRP A 152 -4.57 -6.34 8.40
CA TRP A 152 -5.92 -6.09 8.91
C TRP A 152 -6.98 -6.88 8.16
N GLY A 153 -6.78 -7.05 6.86
CA GLY A 153 -7.69 -7.78 5.98
C GLY A 153 -7.90 -9.24 6.38
N MET A 154 -6.86 -9.95 6.87
CA MET A 154 -6.99 -11.35 7.27
C MET A 154 -7.88 -11.55 8.51
N MET A 155 -8.06 -10.52 9.34
CA MET A 155 -8.96 -10.54 10.50
C MET A 155 -10.39 -10.10 10.15
N LEU A 156 -10.62 -9.66 8.90
CA LEU A 156 -11.90 -9.16 8.42
C LEU A 156 -12.57 -10.17 7.47
N PRO A 157 -13.91 -10.21 7.40
CA PRO A 157 -14.63 -11.09 6.49
C PRO A 157 -14.65 -10.55 5.05
N LEU A 158 -13.47 -10.42 4.43
CA LEU A 158 -13.29 -9.87 3.08
C LEU A 158 -14.06 -10.66 1.99
N GLY A 159 -14.32 -11.97 2.24
CA GLY A 159 -15.09 -12.84 1.36
C GLY A 159 -16.61 -12.83 1.61
N ALA A 160 -17.13 -11.95 2.50
CA ALA A 160 -18.55 -11.95 2.83
C ALA A 160 -19.47 -11.45 1.70
N ARG A 161 -18.92 -10.73 0.73
CA ARG A 161 -19.65 -10.20 -0.44
C ARG A 161 -18.78 -10.32 -1.69
N TRP A 162 -19.43 -10.46 -2.85
CA TRP A 162 -18.80 -10.49 -4.17
C TRP A 162 -17.60 -11.43 -4.26
N SER A 163 -17.76 -12.64 -3.77
CA SER A 163 -16.72 -13.68 -3.72
C SER A 163 -17.33 -15.04 -4.06
N LEU A 164 -16.52 -15.97 -4.53
CA LEU A 164 -16.94 -17.35 -4.72
C LEU A 164 -17.28 -18.02 -3.39
N ASP A 165 -16.59 -17.68 -2.30
CA ASP A 165 -16.95 -18.13 -0.95
C ASP A 165 -18.38 -17.72 -0.58
N SER A 166 -18.80 -16.53 -1.00
CA SER A 166 -20.14 -16.04 -0.71
C SER A 166 -21.23 -16.70 -1.55
N VAL A 167 -20.90 -17.30 -2.69
CA VAL A 167 -21.82 -18.06 -3.54
C VAL A 167 -21.89 -19.51 -3.10
N ALA A 168 -20.76 -20.13 -2.78
CA ALA A 168 -20.64 -21.55 -2.41
C ALA A 168 -20.93 -21.81 -0.93
N GLY A 169 -20.89 -20.78 -0.08
CA GLY A 169 -21.11 -20.91 1.37
C GLY A 169 -22.56 -21.22 1.73
N PRO A 170 -22.80 -21.79 2.93
CA PRO A 170 -24.17 -22.07 3.39
C PRO A 170 -24.98 -20.78 3.41
N LEU A 171 -26.21 -20.85 2.89
CA LEU A 171 -27.19 -19.75 2.74
C LEU A 171 -27.34 -18.82 3.97
N ARG A 172 -26.91 -19.28 5.14
CA ARG A 172 -26.96 -18.55 6.41
C ARG A 172 -26.13 -17.24 6.43
N LEU A 173 -25.05 -17.12 5.63
CA LEU A 173 -24.25 -15.91 5.54
C LEU A 173 -24.90 -14.80 4.69
N TYR A 174 -25.83 -15.17 3.82
CA TYR A 174 -26.50 -14.25 2.89
C TYR A 174 -27.65 -13.45 3.50
N HIS A 175 -28.18 -13.86 4.66
CA HIS A 175 -29.43 -13.36 5.19
C HIS A 175 -29.32 -12.17 6.15
N ARG A 176 -28.17 -11.52 6.21
CA ARG A 176 -28.04 -10.33 7.05
C ARG A 176 -28.69 -9.12 6.36
N LYS A 177 -29.73 -8.54 6.96
CA LYS A 177 -30.34 -7.27 6.52
C LYS A 177 -29.35 -6.13 6.63
N ASP A 178 -28.39 -6.21 7.55
CA ASP A 178 -27.36 -5.21 7.79
C ASP A 178 -26.02 -5.68 7.20
N ASN A 179 -25.45 -4.84 6.30
CA ASN A 179 -24.13 -5.07 5.70
C ASN A 179 -23.00 -4.46 6.52
N ARG A 180 -23.27 -3.92 7.70
CA ARG A 180 -22.26 -3.30 8.57
C ARG A 180 -21.66 -4.32 9.53
N LEU A 181 -20.35 -4.23 9.69
CA LEU A 181 -19.58 -4.96 10.68
C LEU A 181 -18.92 -3.95 11.63
N LEU A 182 -19.23 -4.05 12.93
CA LEU A 182 -18.48 -3.37 13.98
C LEU A 182 -17.58 -4.41 14.65
N SER A 183 -16.27 -4.21 14.56
CA SER A 183 -15.25 -5.08 15.16
C SER A 183 -13.98 -4.26 15.42
N VAL A 184 -13.12 -4.71 16.32
CA VAL A 184 -11.83 -4.03 16.57
C VAL A 184 -10.99 -3.98 15.29
N ALA A 185 -10.89 -5.07 14.55
CA ALA A 185 -10.18 -5.09 13.26
C ALA A 185 -10.80 -4.13 12.24
N GLY A 186 -12.13 -3.93 12.27
CA GLY A 186 -12.83 -2.94 11.44
C GLY A 186 -12.45 -1.50 11.82
N VAL A 187 -12.40 -1.19 13.10
CA VAL A 187 -11.93 0.11 13.60
C VAL A 187 -10.44 0.29 13.30
N ALA A 188 -9.64 -0.77 13.50
CA ALA A 188 -8.20 -0.73 13.28
C ALA A 188 -7.83 -0.42 11.82
N ILE A 189 -8.50 -1.03 10.83
CA ILE A 189 -8.23 -0.71 9.42
C ILE A 189 -8.62 0.73 9.06
N LEU A 190 -9.71 1.27 9.64
CA LEU A 190 -10.08 2.67 9.46
C LEU A 190 -9.05 3.61 10.07
N LEU A 191 -8.61 3.32 11.30
CA LEU A 191 -7.57 4.11 11.98
C LEU A 191 -6.22 3.99 11.26
N GLN A 192 -5.85 2.79 10.77
CA GLN A 192 -4.61 2.60 10.01
C GLN A 192 -4.54 3.56 8.82
N VAL A 193 -5.61 3.71 8.05
CA VAL A 193 -5.66 4.65 6.93
C VAL A 193 -5.48 6.08 7.44
N CYS A 194 -6.16 6.48 8.52
CA CYS A 194 -6.05 7.83 9.07
C CYS A 194 -4.67 8.13 9.66
N LEU A 195 -4.05 7.16 10.36
CA LEU A 195 -2.73 7.30 10.95
C LEU A 195 -1.64 7.62 9.92
N VAL A 196 -1.72 7.03 8.72
CA VAL A 196 -0.81 7.37 7.61
C VAL A 196 -0.76 8.87 7.38
N TYR A 197 -1.92 9.52 7.30
CA TYR A 197 -2.02 10.94 6.97
C TYR A 197 -1.71 11.83 8.16
N TRP A 198 -2.17 11.49 9.36
CA TRP A 198 -1.86 12.26 10.56
C TRP A 198 -0.37 12.28 10.84
N PHE A 199 0.29 11.10 10.80
CA PHE A 199 1.73 11.06 11.00
C PHE A 199 2.51 11.68 9.83
N THR A 200 2.04 11.56 8.59
CA THR A 200 2.62 12.31 7.47
C THR A 200 2.49 13.83 7.69
N ALA A 201 1.37 14.30 8.24
CA ALA A 201 1.16 15.72 8.49
C ALA A 201 2.04 16.26 9.62
N THR A 202 2.28 15.47 10.70
CA THR A 202 3.13 15.88 11.82
C THR A 202 4.61 16.05 11.44
N PHE A 203 5.08 15.34 10.39
CA PHE A 203 6.44 15.52 9.87
C PHE A 203 6.58 16.67 8.86
N LYS A 204 5.54 17.48 8.66
CA LYS A 204 5.54 18.62 7.74
C LYS A 204 5.77 19.94 8.48
N ASP A 205 6.72 19.97 9.39
CA ASP A 205 7.11 21.14 10.18
C ASP A 205 8.15 22.04 9.47
N HIS A 206 8.78 21.56 8.40
CA HIS A 206 9.80 22.27 7.65
C HIS A 206 9.24 23.54 6.97
N PRO A 207 10.03 24.64 6.88
CA PRO A 207 9.62 25.91 6.26
C PRO A 207 9.04 25.78 4.85
N MET A 208 9.48 24.83 4.02
CA MET A 208 8.94 24.64 2.67
C MET A 208 7.43 24.37 2.63
N TRP A 209 6.85 23.78 3.70
CA TRP A 209 5.40 23.60 3.80
C TRP A 209 4.69 24.89 4.12
N TRP A 210 5.26 25.71 5.01
CA TRP A 210 4.71 27.00 5.44
C TRP A 210 4.93 28.10 4.38
N HIS A 211 6.04 28.03 3.64
CA HIS A 211 6.30 28.91 2.50
C HIS A 211 5.56 28.48 1.22
N ARG A 212 4.86 27.33 1.23
CA ARG A 212 4.05 26.79 0.13
C ARG A 212 4.86 26.21 -1.03
N ASP A 213 6.09 25.82 -0.78
CA ASP A 213 7.05 25.40 -1.82
C ASP A 213 7.16 23.89 -1.96
N ALA A 214 6.47 23.09 -1.10
CA ALA A 214 6.62 21.63 -1.10
C ALA A 214 6.24 20.99 -2.45
N ALA A 215 5.23 21.50 -3.16
CA ALA A 215 4.90 21.01 -4.50
C ALA A 215 5.95 21.40 -5.54
N TYR A 216 6.56 22.57 -5.41
CA TYR A 216 7.68 23.00 -6.25
C TYR A 216 8.86 22.03 -6.12
N PHE A 217 9.35 21.78 -4.91
CA PHE A 217 10.45 20.85 -4.69
C PHE A 217 10.10 19.43 -5.15
N ALA A 218 8.90 18.92 -4.82
CA ALA A 218 8.49 17.58 -5.22
C ALA A 218 8.45 17.38 -6.75
N LEU A 219 8.06 18.40 -7.51
CA LEU A 219 7.96 18.36 -8.97
C LEU A 219 9.29 18.70 -9.66
N ASN A 220 10.30 19.17 -8.93
CA ASN A 220 11.65 19.39 -9.43
C ASN A 220 12.60 18.20 -9.15
N VAL A 221 12.15 17.15 -8.47
CA VAL A 221 12.90 15.89 -8.38
C VAL A 221 12.80 15.16 -9.72
N ASP A 222 13.81 15.33 -10.56
CA ASP A 222 13.80 14.86 -11.96
C ASP A 222 13.61 13.35 -12.10
N GLN A 223 14.11 12.56 -11.15
CA GLN A 223 13.92 11.11 -11.11
C GLN A 223 12.46 10.68 -10.86
N LEU A 224 11.67 11.53 -10.22
CA LEU A 224 10.30 11.20 -9.83
C LEU A 224 9.24 11.85 -10.73
N VAL A 225 9.56 12.99 -11.35
CA VAL A 225 8.58 13.76 -12.12
C VAL A 225 8.18 13.03 -13.40
N THR A 226 6.90 13.09 -13.76
CA THR A 226 6.37 12.62 -15.04
C THR A 226 6.27 13.79 -16.03
N PRO A 227 6.02 13.53 -17.35
CA PRO A 227 5.77 14.60 -18.31
C PRO A 227 4.62 15.54 -17.90
N LEU A 228 3.57 15.00 -17.26
CA LEU A 228 2.49 15.83 -16.71
C LEU A 228 2.99 16.68 -15.53
N GLY A 229 3.81 16.11 -14.65
CA GLY A 229 4.43 16.84 -13.55
C GLY A 229 5.33 17.98 -14.04
N MET A 230 6.13 17.74 -15.09
CA MET A 230 6.95 18.76 -15.74
C MET A 230 6.11 19.91 -16.31
N TRP A 231 4.95 19.61 -16.86
CA TRP A 231 4.01 20.63 -17.34
C TRP A 231 3.41 21.39 -16.17
N ILE A 232 2.97 20.71 -15.09
CA ILE A 232 2.36 21.34 -13.91
C ILE A 232 3.36 22.27 -13.21
N ARG A 233 4.65 21.92 -13.11
CA ARG A 233 5.67 22.76 -12.44
C ARG A 233 5.86 24.13 -13.09
N GLN A 234 5.50 24.27 -14.37
CA GLN A 234 5.55 25.57 -15.08
C GLN A 234 4.41 26.52 -14.69
N ILE A 235 3.39 26.01 -13.98
CA ILE A 235 2.22 26.80 -13.56
C ILE A 235 2.46 27.28 -12.12
N GLU A 236 3.29 28.32 -11.96
CA GLU A 236 3.76 28.82 -10.65
C GLU A 236 2.64 29.07 -9.65
N TRP A 237 1.53 29.71 -10.08
CA TRP A 237 0.42 30.02 -9.17
C TRP A 237 -0.32 28.77 -8.63
N LEU A 238 -0.20 27.63 -9.32
CA LEU A 238 -0.85 26.38 -8.93
C LEU A 238 -0.08 25.65 -7.81
N LEU A 239 1.25 25.78 -7.76
CA LEU A 239 2.11 25.04 -6.83
C LEU A 239 1.78 25.29 -5.35
N PRO A 240 1.58 26.56 -4.90
CA PRO A 240 1.13 26.83 -3.54
C PRO A 240 -0.23 26.21 -3.21
N ILE A 241 -1.16 26.21 -4.17
CA ILE A 241 -2.49 25.60 -4.00
C ILE A 241 -2.37 24.09 -3.82
N LEU A 242 -1.55 23.42 -4.62
CA LEU A 242 -1.29 21.98 -4.50
C LEU A 242 -0.65 21.64 -3.15
N THR A 243 0.32 22.44 -2.69
CA THR A 243 0.96 22.27 -1.37
C THR A 243 -0.07 22.33 -0.25
N TRP A 244 -0.88 23.40 -0.20
CA TRP A 244 -1.90 23.57 0.84
C TRP A 244 -3.03 22.55 0.75
N THR A 245 -3.41 22.15 -0.45
CA THR A 245 -4.44 21.11 -0.65
C THR A 245 -3.93 19.77 -0.11
N ALA A 246 -2.69 19.39 -0.44
CA ALA A 246 -2.10 18.15 0.05
C ALA A 246 -1.95 18.11 1.58
N PHE A 247 -1.49 19.22 2.19
CA PHE A 247 -1.38 19.38 3.63
C PHE A 247 -2.75 19.38 4.31
N GLY A 248 -3.67 20.22 3.83
CA GLY A 248 -5.01 20.34 4.38
C GLY A 248 -5.80 19.03 4.32
N LEU A 249 -5.73 18.30 3.21
CA LEU A 249 -6.35 16.99 3.09
C LEU A 249 -5.72 15.98 4.05
N ALA A 250 -4.41 16.01 4.25
CA ALA A 250 -3.75 15.09 5.20
C ALA A 250 -4.25 15.29 6.64
N VAL A 251 -4.55 16.53 7.04
CA VAL A 251 -5.07 16.86 8.37
C VAL A 251 -6.59 16.65 8.47
N ILE A 252 -7.34 17.19 7.50
CA ILE A 252 -8.80 17.33 7.60
C ILE A 252 -9.52 16.03 7.21
N ALA A 253 -9.05 15.30 6.18
CA ALA A 253 -9.75 14.13 5.70
C ALA A 253 -9.94 13.04 6.76
N PRO A 254 -8.91 12.67 7.57
CA PRO A 254 -9.07 11.71 8.66
C PRO A 254 -10.04 12.16 9.77
N LEU A 255 -10.21 13.47 9.98
CA LEU A 255 -11.16 13.99 10.97
C LEU A 255 -12.59 13.93 10.43
N VAL A 256 -12.79 14.36 9.18
CA VAL A 256 -14.12 14.46 8.55
C VAL A 256 -14.77 13.09 8.35
N VAL A 257 -13.99 12.02 8.09
CA VAL A 257 -14.58 10.66 7.95
C VAL A 257 -15.21 10.12 9.23
N PHE A 258 -14.85 10.68 10.39
CA PHE A 258 -15.48 10.38 11.69
C PHE A 258 -16.49 11.44 12.15
N CYS A 259 -16.80 12.43 11.30
CA CYS A 259 -17.82 13.44 11.62
C CYS A 259 -19.19 12.77 11.78
N PRO A 260 -19.89 12.97 12.92
CA PRO A 260 -21.19 12.39 13.15
C PRO A 260 -22.32 13.06 12.37
N VAL A 261 -22.07 14.27 11.84
CA VAL A 261 -23.02 15.04 11.07
C VAL A 261 -22.83 14.76 9.58
N TRP A 262 -23.92 14.45 8.87
CA TRP A 262 -23.90 14.12 7.43
C TRP A 262 -22.88 13.04 7.03
N THR A 263 -22.62 12.12 7.93
CA THR A 263 -21.54 11.10 7.81
C THR A 263 -21.45 10.45 6.43
N GLY A 264 -22.60 10.13 5.81
CA GLY A 264 -22.62 9.48 4.49
C GLY A 264 -22.08 10.36 3.36
N THR A 265 -22.51 11.62 3.30
CA THR A 265 -22.09 12.58 2.27
C THR A 265 -20.67 13.08 2.53
N ALA A 266 -20.35 13.41 3.78
CA ALA A 266 -19.01 13.85 4.18
C ALA A 266 -17.95 12.80 3.83
N ARG A 267 -18.19 11.51 4.17
CA ARG A 267 -17.30 10.40 3.78
C ARG A 267 -17.09 10.31 2.28
N MET A 268 -18.18 10.40 1.48
CA MET A 268 -18.03 10.27 0.03
C MET A 268 -17.24 11.43 -0.58
N LEU A 269 -17.46 12.67 -0.11
CA LEU A 269 -16.67 13.82 -0.56
C LEU A 269 -15.19 13.64 -0.24
N VAL A 270 -14.86 13.20 0.98
CA VAL A 270 -13.48 12.91 1.39
C VAL A 270 -12.88 11.80 0.53
N ILE A 271 -13.59 10.68 0.34
CA ILE A 271 -13.11 9.55 -0.48
C ILE A 271 -12.80 10.03 -1.90
N LEU A 272 -13.69 10.79 -2.51
CA LEU A 272 -13.48 11.30 -3.88
C LEU A 272 -12.30 12.25 -3.94
N ALA A 273 -12.16 13.15 -2.95
CA ALA A 273 -11.03 14.07 -2.86
C ALA A 273 -9.71 13.31 -2.69
N MET A 274 -9.66 12.32 -1.78
CA MET A 274 -8.45 11.54 -1.52
C MET A 274 -8.07 10.65 -2.71
N ILE A 275 -9.03 9.97 -3.33
CA ILE A 275 -8.76 9.19 -4.55
C ILE A 275 -8.29 10.12 -5.68
N GLY A 276 -8.94 11.26 -5.88
CA GLY A 276 -8.53 12.25 -6.87
C GLY A 276 -7.10 12.74 -6.64
N THR A 277 -6.75 13.07 -5.39
CA THR A 277 -5.39 13.47 -5.01
C THR A 277 -4.37 12.38 -5.31
N HIS A 278 -4.65 11.13 -4.93
CA HIS A 278 -3.72 10.02 -5.19
C HIS A 278 -3.58 9.70 -6.68
N LEU A 279 -4.63 9.80 -7.46
CA LEU A 279 -4.55 9.66 -8.91
C LEU A 279 -3.75 10.81 -9.54
N ALA A 280 -3.96 12.05 -9.09
CA ALA A 280 -3.16 13.19 -9.53
C ALA A 280 -1.67 13.00 -9.19
N LEU A 281 -1.36 12.54 -7.97
CA LEU A 281 0.01 12.19 -7.58
C LEU A 281 0.60 11.07 -8.46
N ALA A 282 -0.17 10.02 -8.77
CA ALA A 282 0.28 8.93 -9.63
C ALA A 282 0.55 9.41 -11.08
N MET A 283 -0.21 10.40 -11.55
CA MET A 283 -0.03 10.97 -12.89
C MET A 283 1.14 11.96 -12.96
N SER A 284 1.43 12.66 -11.86
CA SER A 284 2.46 13.71 -11.81
C SER A 284 3.81 13.22 -11.31
N LEU A 285 3.84 12.16 -10.47
CA LEU A 285 5.04 11.64 -9.82
C LEU A 285 5.09 10.11 -9.87
N ARG A 286 6.27 9.56 -10.09
CA ARG A 286 6.55 8.10 -10.13
C ARG A 286 6.75 7.54 -8.72
N LEU A 287 5.72 7.58 -7.89
CA LEU A 287 5.75 7.15 -6.48
C LEU A 287 5.54 5.63 -6.28
N GLY A 288 5.63 4.84 -7.34
CA GLY A 288 5.44 3.39 -7.26
C GLY A 288 4.02 2.99 -6.84
N LEU A 289 3.91 2.07 -5.89
CA LEU A 289 2.62 1.51 -5.45
C LEU A 289 1.81 2.45 -4.56
N LEU A 290 2.45 3.42 -3.90
CA LEU A 290 1.85 4.22 -2.84
C LEU A 290 0.51 4.87 -3.23
N PRO A 291 0.39 5.59 -4.36
CA PRO A 291 -0.87 6.24 -4.71
C PRO A 291 -2.02 5.25 -4.91
N TYR A 292 -1.73 4.11 -5.51
CA TYR A 292 -2.75 3.10 -5.81
C TYR A 292 -3.23 2.38 -4.53
N VAL A 293 -2.31 1.98 -3.65
CA VAL A 293 -2.66 1.36 -2.37
C VAL A 293 -3.42 2.34 -1.50
N ALA A 294 -3.00 3.60 -1.45
CA ALA A 294 -3.68 4.64 -0.70
C ALA A 294 -5.10 4.88 -1.22
N ALA A 295 -5.28 5.03 -2.55
CA ALA A 295 -6.60 5.19 -3.16
C ALA A 295 -7.54 4.02 -2.83
N VAL A 296 -7.04 2.77 -2.94
CA VAL A 296 -7.81 1.57 -2.59
C VAL A 296 -8.14 1.53 -1.09
N SER A 297 -7.21 1.95 -0.23
CA SER A 297 -7.42 1.98 1.22
C SER A 297 -8.58 2.90 1.63
N TRP A 298 -8.75 4.04 0.96
CA TRP A 298 -9.88 4.95 1.22
C TRP A 298 -11.25 4.34 0.88
N LEU A 299 -11.33 3.33 0.03
CA LEU A 299 -12.59 2.65 -0.31
C LEU A 299 -13.21 1.92 0.89
N VAL A 300 -12.44 1.66 1.95
CA VAL A 300 -12.97 1.06 3.19
C VAL A 300 -14.03 1.94 3.86
N PHE A 301 -13.97 3.26 3.67
CA PHE A 301 -14.89 4.23 4.23
C PHE A 301 -16.21 4.39 3.47
N ILE A 302 -16.39 3.75 2.28
CA ILE A 302 -17.63 3.89 1.49
C ILE A 302 -18.84 3.48 2.35
N PRO A 303 -19.78 4.40 2.62
CA PRO A 303 -20.87 4.15 3.54
C PRO A 303 -21.97 3.29 2.92
N SER A 304 -22.67 2.52 3.76
CA SER A 304 -23.77 1.62 3.34
C SER A 304 -24.88 2.32 2.57
N GLN A 305 -25.11 3.61 2.85
CA GLN A 305 -26.12 4.42 2.16
C GLN A 305 -25.87 4.50 0.64
N TRP A 306 -24.62 4.68 0.23
CA TRP A 306 -24.23 4.74 -1.19
C TRP A 306 -24.41 3.42 -1.90
N TRP A 307 -24.04 2.31 -1.27
CA TRP A 307 -24.30 0.98 -1.82
C TRP A 307 -25.79 0.68 -1.97
N ASN A 308 -26.60 1.11 -1.00
CA ASN A 308 -28.04 0.94 -1.04
C ASN A 308 -28.69 1.83 -2.12
N TRP A 309 -28.21 3.06 -2.28
CA TRP A 309 -28.64 3.96 -3.34
C TRP A 309 -28.31 3.41 -4.73
N LEU A 310 -27.06 2.93 -4.94
CA LEU A 310 -26.65 2.29 -6.21
C LEU A 310 -27.52 1.08 -6.53
N ARG A 311 -27.83 0.26 -5.52
CA ARG A 311 -28.72 -0.89 -5.69
C ARG A 311 -30.12 -0.45 -6.09
N ALA A 312 -30.70 0.53 -5.41
CA ALA A 312 -32.03 1.06 -5.70
C ALA A 312 -32.10 1.64 -7.12
N LYS A 313 -31.10 2.40 -7.54
CA LYS A 313 -30.98 2.96 -8.89
C LYS A 313 -30.97 1.87 -9.96
N ARG A 314 -30.17 0.80 -9.77
CA ARG A 314 -30.09 -0.33 -10.72
C ARG A 314 -31.40 -1.10 -10.82
N LEU A 315 -32.07 -1.34 -9.68
CA LEU A 315 -33.38 -2.02 -9.66
C LEU A 315 -34.44 -1.19 -10.40
N LYS A 316 -34.44 0.13 -10.21
CA LYS A 316 -35.35 1.05 -10.91
C LYS A 316 -35.09 1.02 -12.42
N GLN A 317 -33.82 1.04 -12.86
CA GLN A 317 -33.45 0.96 -14.28
C GLN A 317 -33.82 -0.38 -14.92
N ALA A 318 -33.83 -1.48 -14.15
CA ALA A 318 -34.24 -2.80 -14.62
C ALA A 318 -35.77 -3.00 -14.64
N GLY A 319 -36.56 -1.94 -14.36
CA GLY A 319 -38.04 -2.04 -14.32
C GLY A 319 -38.57 -2.89 -13.17
N LEU A 320 -37.69 -3.34 -12.25
CA LEU A 320 -38.07 -4.20 -11.14
C LEU A 320 -38.59 -3.32 -9.99
N ARG A 321 -39.89 -3.42 -9.67
CA ARG A 321 -40.43 -2.89 -8.43
C ARG A 321 -39.64 -3.48 -7.27
N THR A 322 -39.28 -2.66 -6.31
CA THR A 322 -38.46 -2.99 -5.14
C THR A 322 -39.17 -3.96 -4.18
N SER A 323 -39.40 -5.18 -4.63
CA SER A 323 -39.61 -6.31 -3.74
C SER A 323 -38.19 -6.85 -3.40
N PRO A 324 -37.88 -7.16 -2.14
CA PRO A 324 -36.53 -7.56 -1.74
C PRO A 324 -36.24 -9.03 -2.10
N SER A 325 -36.35 -9.41 -3.36
CA SER A 325 -36.00 -10.76 -3.81
C SER A 325 -34.54 -10.84 -4.28
N ARG A 326 -33.84 -11.68 -3.76
CA ARG A 326 -32.49 -12.03 -3.34
C ARG A 326 -31.63 -12.70 -4.41
N LEU A 327 -31.97 -12.73 -5.70
CA LEU A 327 -31.39 -13.76 -6.59
C LEU A 327 -30.59 -13.27 -7.81
N THR A 328 -30.42 -11.99 -8.05
CA THR A 328 -29.98 -11.54 -9.40
C THR A 328 -28.47 -11.34 -9.61
N TRP A 329 -27.63 -11.36 -8.58
CA TRP A 329 -26.19 -11.12 -8.74
C TRP A 329 -25.36 -12.40 -8.90
N GLY A 330 -25.74 -13.50 -8.24
CA GLY A 330 -25.07 -14.80 -8.41
C GLY A 330 -25.18 -15.36 -9.83
N LEU A 331 -26.32 -15.10 -10.48
CA LEU A 331 -26.59 -15.60 -11.84
C LEU A 331 -25.89 -14.81 -12.95
N ALA A 332 -25.52 -13.56 -12.72
CA ALA A 332 -24.80 -12.76 -13.71
C ALA A 332 -23.33 -13.18 -13.85
N LEU A 333 -22.69 -13.59 -12.75
CA LEU A 333 -21.33 -14.15 -12.77
C LEU A 333 -21.31 -15.59 -13.31
N LEU A 334 -22.36 -16.37 -13.06
CA LEU A 334 -22.47 -17.74 -13.57
C LEU A 334 -22.70 -17.83 -15.08
N LYS A 335 -23.17 -16.77 -15.73
CA LYS A 335 -23.33 -16.73 -17.20
C LYS A 335 -21.99 -16.73 -17.96
N TRP A 336 -20.88 -16.50 -17.29
CA TRP A 336 -19.51 -16.51 -17.86
C TRP A 336 -18.75 -17.81 -17.60
N LEU A 337 -19.31 -18.76 -16.83
CA LEU A 337 -18.72 -20.09 -16.65
C LEU A 337 -19.27 -21.06 -17.70
N PRO A 338 -18.43 -21.92 -18.31
CA PRO A 338 -18.89 -22.92 -19.27
C PRO A 338 -19.95 -23.83 -18.64
N ALA A 339 -20.93 -24.24 -19.43
CA ALA A 339 -22.12 -24.97 -19.05
C ALA A 339 -21.91 -26.35 -18.37
N ALA A 340 -20.69 -26.72 -18.07
CA ALA A 340 -20.35 -28.01 -17.45
C ALA A 340 -20.67 -28.13 -15.94
N VAL A 341 -21.07 -27.04 -15.27
CA VAL A 341 -21.38 -27.07 -13.81
C VAL A 341 -22.85 -26.83 -13.51
N SER A 342 -23.70 -26.58 -14.48
CA SER A 342 -25.11 -26.39 -14.28
C SER A 342 -25.89 -27.73 -14.38
N GLY A 343 -25.84 -28.51 -13.29
CA GLY A 343 -26.78 -29.60 -13.08
C GLY A 343 -28.22 -29.06 -13.07
N SER A 344 -28.96 -29.40 -14.10
CA SER A 344 -30.38 -29.14 -14.29
C SER A 344 -31.20 -29.41 -13.03
N ARG A 345 -31.83 -28.38 -12.48
CA ARG A 345 -33.11 -28.55 -11.76
C ARG A 345 -34.11 -27.52 -12.27
N ARG A 346 -34.91 -27.95 -13.24
CA ARG A 346 -36.20 -27.37 -13.52
C ARG A 346 -37.13 -27.70 -12.33
N GLY A 347 -37.61 -26.67 -11.67
CA GLY A 347 -38.65 -26.75 -10.66
C GLY A 347 -39.41 -25.43 -10.67
N THR A 348 -40.51 -25.42 -11.41
CA THR A 348 -41.56 -24.41 -11.34
C THR A 348 -42.27 -24.55 -9.99
N GLY A 349 -42.31 -23.46 -9.24
CA GLY A 349 -43.11 -23.38 -8.02
C GLY A 349 -42.58 -22.29 -7.10
N ASP A 350 -43.32 -21.20 -6.95
CA ASP A 350 -43.15 -20.22 -5.88
C ASP A 350 -43.38 -20.91 -4.52
N VAL A 351 -42.32 -21.48 -3.98
CA VAL A 351 -42.33 -21.92 -2.59
C VAL A 351 -41.76 -20.77 -1.76
N LEU A 352 -42.67 -20.01 -1.16
CA LEU A 352 -42.39 -19.15 -0.02
C LEU A 352 -41.97 -20.05 1.16
N ILE A 353 -40.69 -20.36 1.23
CA ILE A 353 -40.12 -20.99 2.43
C ILE A 353 -40.01 -19.91 3.48
N ASP A 354 -40.97 -19.87 4.37
CA ASP A 354 -40.94 -19.10 5.61
C ASP A 354 -39.98 -19.81 6.56
N ILE A 355 -38.69 -19.35 6.56
CA ILE A 355 -37.67 -19.92 7.42
C ILE A 355 -37.82 -19.31 8.83
N PRO A 356 -37.97 -20.15 9.86
CA PRO A 356 -38.18 -19.70 11.24
C PRO A 356 -37.08 -18.68 11.66
N THR A 357 -37.51 -17.61 12.30
CA THR A 357 -36.71 -16.48 12.72
C THR A 357 -35.77 -16.76 13.89
N SER A 358 -35.68 -17.98 14.38
CA SER A 358 -34.88 -18.40 15.53
C SER A 358 -33.46 -18.79 15.11
N ARG A 359 -32.49 -18.00 15.52
CA ARG A 359 -31.02 -18.08 15.39
C ARG A 359 -30.43 -17.32 14.21
N ARG A 360 -30.59 -16.01 14.23
CA ARG A 360 -29.73 -15.07 13.48
C ARG A 360 -28.35 -14.97 14.16
N GLN A 361 -27.47 -15.92 13.90
CA GLN A 361 -26.04 -15.71 14.24
C GLN A 361 -25.46 -14.70 13.26
N GLY A 362 -25.32 -13.44 13.68
CA GLY A 362 -24.56 -12.44 12.92
C GLY A 362 -23.12 -12.91 12.72
N ILE A 363 -22.44 -12.42 11.65
CA ILE A 363 -20.99 -12.55 11.52
C ILE A 363 -20.40 -11.86 12.75
N ARG A 364 -20.01 -12.64 13.77
CA ARG A 364 -19.29 -12.15 14.94
C ARG A 364 -17.81 -12.39 14.66
N ALA A 365 -17.01 -11.36 14.85
CA ALA A 365 -15.57 -11.54 14.93
C ALA A 365 -15.27 -12.50 16.09
N ARG A 366 -14.36 -13.44 15.88
CA ARG A 366 -13.98 -14.40 16.92
C ARG A 366 -13.28 -13.66 18.06
N GLY A 367 -13.44 -14.11 19.30
CA GLY A 367 -12.89 -13.43 20.47
C GLY A 367 -11.38 -13.23 20.37
N TRP A 368 -10.64 -14.25 19.96
CA TRP A 368 -9.19 -14.16 19.79
C TRP A 368 -8.76 -13.16 18.70
N GLU A 369 -9.54 -13.04 17.59
CA GLU A 369 -9.27 -12.04 16.53
C GLU A 369 -9.40 -10.61 17.08
N GLN A 370 -10.32 -10.38 18.03
CA GLN A 370 -10.48 -9.07 18.68
C GLN A 370 -9.26 -8.76 19.58
N VAL A 371 -8.77 -9.75 20.32
CA VAL A 371 -7.58 -9.60 21.18
C VAL A 371 -6.36 -9.28 20.33
N VAL A 372 -6.07 -10.08 19.30
CA VAL A 372 -4.93 -9.85 18.40
C VAL A 372 -5.02 -8.49 17.74
N ALA A 373 -6.21 -8.10 17.25
CA ALA A 373 -6.41 -6.80 16.63
C ALA A 373 -6.21 -5.65 17.62
N SER A 374 -6.62 -5.80 18.88
CA SER A 374 -6.41 -4.78 19.92
C SER A 374 -4.92 -4.61 20.25
N VAL A 375 -4.21 -5.70 20.47
CA VAL A 375 -2.76 -5.68 20.75
C VAL A 375 -1.98 -5.06 19.57
N ALA A 376 -2.29 -5.47 18.34
CA ALA A 376 -1.64 -4.93 17.16
C ALA A 376 -1.94 -3.43 16.96
N LEU A 377 -3.18 -2.99 17.23
CA LEU A 377 -3.55 -1.58 17.13
C LEU A 377 -2.81 -0.73 18.17
N ILE A 378 -2.75 -1.20 19.42
CA ILE A 378 -2.00 -0.53 20.49
C ILE A 378 -0.52 -0.42 20.11
N TYR A 379 0.06 -1.52 19.62
CA TYR A 379 1.46 -1.52 19.17
C TYR A 379 1.70 -0.49 18.05
N ILE A 380 0.86 -0.47 17.02
CA ILE A 380 0.99 0.45 15.89
C ILE A 380 0.86 1.91 16.34
N VAL A 381 -0.09 2.22 17.22
CA VAL A 381 -0.23 3.58 17.77
C VAL A 381 0.98 3.97 18.60
N ALA A 382 1.43 3.09 19.51
CA ALA A 382 2.59 3.32 20.35
C ALA A 382 3.87 3.53 19.52
N TRP A 383 4.08 2.71 18.50
CA TRP A 383 5.19 2.85 17.54
C TRP A 383 5.19 4.22 16.87
N ASN A 384 4.07 4.63 16.29
CA ASN A 384 3.97 5.92 15.61
C ASN A 384 4.18 7.11 16.59
N VAL A 385 3.68 7.00 17.83
CA VAL A 385 3.89 8.04 18.86
C VAL A 385 5.37 8.12 19.27
N GLN A 386 6.04 6.98 19.45
CA GLN A 386 7.48 6.95 19.75
C GLN A 386 8.32 7.62 18.65
N TRP A 387 7.91 7.44 17.39
CA TRP A 387 8.58 8.06 16.24
C TRP A 387 8.47 9.59 16.22
N LEU A 388 7.43 10.17 16.80
CA LEU A 388 7.30 11.64 16.91
C LEU A 388 8.33 12.27 17.85
N GLY A 389 8.81 11.52 18.83
CA GLY A 389 9.82 11.99 19.80
C GLY A 389 11.24 11.55 19.50
N ALA A 390 11.48 10.81 18.40
CA ALA A 390 12.80 10.32 18.07
C ALA A 390 13.60 11.36 17.27
N ASP A 391 14.87 11.58 17.65
CA ASP A 391 15.81 12.37 16.86
C ASP A 391 15.97 11.78 15.46
N GLN A 392 16.28 12.62 14.48
CA GLN A 392 16.35 12.23 13.06
C GLN A 392 17.31 11.05 12.79
N ASP A 393 18.44 11.00 13.50
CA ASP A 393 19.40 9.89 13.41
C ASP A 393 18.81 8.57 13.89
N ARG A 394 17.95 8.59 14.91
CA ARG A 394 17.21 7.40 15.36
C ARG A 394 16.07 7.02 14.42
N GLN A 395 15.52 7.98 13.70
CA GLN A 395 14.52 7.70 12.64
C GLN A 395 15.15 6.97 11.45
N ALA A 396 16.40 7.24 11.14
CA ALA A 396 17.14 6.57 10.06
C ALA A 396 17.54 5.13 10.40
N THR A 397 17.89 4.85 11.66
CA THR A 397 18.42 3.56 12.10
C THR A 397 17.40 2.63 12.75
N GLY A 398 16.22 3.13 13.13
CA GLY A 398 15.24 2.40 13.94
C GLY A 398 15.74 2.20 15.40
N PRO A 399 14.93 1.65 16.30
CA PRO A 399 15.37 1.35 17.65
C PRO A 399 16.46 0.28 17.62
N ALA A 400 17.70 0.69 17.81
CA ALA A 400 18.85 -0.20 17.84
C ALA A 400 18.72 -1.25 18.96
N GLY A 401 18.87 -2.51 18.62
CA GLY A 401 19.38 -3.51 19.55
C GLY A 401 18.48 -4.65 20.00
N ARG A 402 17.17 -4.66 19.75
CA ARG A 402 16.33 -5.86 20.04
C ARG A 402 15.29 -6.06 18.94
N ALA A 403 15.36 -7.19 18.24
CA ALA A 403 14.32 -7.60 17.29
C ALA A 403 12.98 -7.75 18.05
N SER A 404 12.12 -6.74 17.96
CA SER A 404 10.77 -6.82 18.49
C SER A 404 9.88 -7.67 17.57
N ILE A 405 8.80 -8.22 18.09
CA ILE A 405 7.78 -8.91 17.27
C ILE A 405 7.30 -7.99 16.13
N GLY A 406 7.21 -6.68 16.40
CA GLY A 406 6.82 -5.71 15.39
C GLY A 406 7.84 -5.55 14.27
N ASP A 407 9.14 -5.71 14.54
CA ASP A 407 10.19 -5.71 13.52
C ASP A 407 10.13 -6.99 12.67
N VAL A 408 9.89 -8.15 13.31
CA VAL A 408 9.71 -9.43 12.64
C VAL A 408 8.50 -9.39 11.69
N LEU A 409 7.40 -8.82 12.13
CA LEU A 409 6.18 -8.66 11.33
C LEU A 409 6.23 -7.41 10.43
N ARG A 410 7.33 -6.66 10.47
CA ARG A 410 7.51 -5.37 9.79
C ARG A 410 6.30 -4.45 9.99
N MET A 411 5.82 -4.36 11.24
CA MET A 411 4.72 -3.48 11.63
C MET A 411 5.18 -2.04 11.90
N GLY A 412 6.49 -1.83 11.94
CA GLY A 412 7.08 -0.50 12.01
C GLY A 412 6.65 0.36 10.81
N GLN A 413 6.35 1.62 11.08
CA GLN A 413 5.82 2.57 10.11
C GLN A 413 6.62 3.87 10.20
N GLY A 414 7.23 4.28 9.10
CA GLY A 414 7.81 5.59 8.92
C GLY A 414 7.03 6.32 7.83
N TRP A 415 6.21 7.30 8.21
CA TRP A 415 5.37 8.04 7.26
C TRP A 415 5.96 9.39 6.86
N ASN A 416 7.28 9.51 6.95
CA ASN A 416 8.04 10.64 6.45
C ASN A 416 8.15 10.54 4.90
N MET A 417 7.05 10.83 4.18
CA MET A 417 6.95 10.57 2.73
C MET A 417 7.49 11.70 1.86
N ILE A 418 7.47 12.92 2.35
CA ILE A 418 8.17 14.07 1.80
C ILE A 418 8.88 14.66 3.00
N PRO A 419 10.20 14.54 3.06
CA PRO A 419 10.94 14.89 4.25
C PRO A 419 10.79 16.36 4.62
N PRO A 420 10.87 16.67 5.91
CA PRO A 420 10.77 18.03 6.42
C PRO A 420 11.94 18.92 6.06
N GLN A 421 13.05 18.35 5.55
CA GLN A 421 14.32 19.09 5.35
C GLN A 421 14.77 19.06 3.90
N ALA A 422 15.40 20.14 3.48
CA ALA A 422 16.16 20.24 2.23
C ALA A 422 17.18 19.09 2.10
N GLU A 423 17.80 18.67 3.21
CA GLU A 423 18.76 17.56 3.30
C GLU A 423 18.25 16.21 2.79
N ALA A 424 16.96 16.00 2.71
CA ALA A 424 16.45 14.78 2.09
C ALA A 424 16.24 14.91 0.59
N LEU A 425 16.38 16.11 0.06
CA LEU A 425 16.64 16.39 -1.35
C LEU A 425 18.13 16.20 -1.68
N ASP A 426 19.03 16.13 -0.67
CA ASP A 426 20.47 15.87 -0.83
C ASP A 426 20.77 14.53 -1.53
N TYR A 427 19.76 13.65 -1.61
CA TYR A 427 19.83 12.41 -2.38
C TYR A 427 19.04 12.48 -3.70
N ASP A 428 18.68 13.69 -4.16
CA ASP A 428 18.33 13.90 -5.55
C ASP A 428 19.60 13.94 -6.38
N GLY A 429 19.55 13.26 -7.52
CA GLY A 429 20.73 13.11 -8.36
C GLY A 429 20.69 11.82 -9.15
N TRP A 430 21.79 11.52 -9.80
CA TRP A 430 21.91 10.33 -10.65
C TRP A 430 23.25 9.64 -10.47
N PHE A 431 23.32 8.40 -10.90
CA PHE A 431 24.55 7.62 -10.90
C PHE A 431 25.20 7.63 -12.28
N VAL A 432 26.53 7.69 -12.29
CA VAL A 432 27.39 7.45 -13.45
C VAL A 432 28.45 6.45 -13.02
N MET A 433 28.66 5.42 -13.81
CA MET A 433 29.59 4.33 -13.46
C MET A 433 30.62 4.14 -14.56
N PRO A 434 31.60 5.10 -14.67
CA PRO A 434 32.62 5.06 -15.70
C PRO A 434 33.50 3.83 -15.51
N ALA A 435 33.48 2.93 -16.48
CA ALA A 435 34.22 1.67 -16.48
C ALA A 435 35.25 1.64 -17.60
N THR A 436 36.41 1.05 -17.33
CA THR A 436 37.43 0.72 -18.28
C THR A 436 37.42 -0.77 -18.55
N LEU A 437 37.31 -1.15 -19.81
CA LEU A 437 37.37 -2.52 -20.28
C LEU A 437 38.81 -2.97 -20.52
N SER A 438 39.03 -4.29 -20.60
CA SER A 438 40.33 -4.90 -20.87
C SER A 438 40.99 -4.48 -22.20
N ASP A 439 40.21 -3.96 -23.15
CA ASP A 439 40.65 -3.43 -24.42
C ASP A 439 40.92 -1.90 -24.38
N GLY A 440 40.78 -1.25 -23.19
CA GLY A 440 40.92 0.18 -23.01
C GLY A 440 39.66 1.00 -23.38
N THR A 441 38.59 0.39 -23.83
CA THR A 441 37.31 1.07 -24.13
C THR A 441 36.67 1.56 -22.84
N GLN A 442 36.06 2.76 -22.88
CA GLN A 442 35.32 3.31 -21.74
C GLN A 442 33.81 3.25 -21.98
N ILE A 443 33.12 2.73 -20.99
CA ILE A 443 31.66 2.59 -20.97
C ILE A 443 31.07 2.98 -19.63
N ASP A 444 29.75 3.14 -19.54
CA ASP A 444 29.04 3.18 -18.26
C ASP A 444 28.65 1.73 -17.87
N ALA A 445 29.17 1.25 -16.72
CA ALA A 445 29.00 -0.14 -16.27
C ALA A 445 27.53 -0.53 -15.99
N PHE A 446 26.66 0.44 -15.69
CA PHE A 446 25.25 0.16 -15.39
C PHE A 446 24.40 0.05 -16.67
N THR A 447 24.69 0.90 -17.66
CA THR A 447 23.92 0.96 -18.91
C THR A 447 24.55 0.14 -20.03
N GLY A 448 25.84 -0.18 -19.94
CA GLY A 448 26.64 -0.78 -21.03
C GLY A 448 26.90 0.17 -22.19
N GLY A 449 26.42 1.40 -22.12
CA GLY A 449 26.53 2.44 -23.17
C GLY A 449 27.65 3.45 -22.92
N PRO A 450 27.72 4.52 -23.73
CA PRO A 450 28.70 5.58 -23.53
C PRO A 450 28.48 6.32 -22.21
N ILE A 451 29.58 6.74 -21.59
CA ILE A 451 29.55 7.53 -20.34
C ILE A 451 28.84 8.85 -20.61
N ASN A 452 27.83 9.14 -19.81
CA ASN A 452 27.10 10.39 -19.87
C ASN A 452 26.96 11.01 -18.49
N TRP A 453 27.62 12.15 -18.30
CA TRP A 453 27.65 12.90 -17.05
C TRP A 453 26.46 13.86 -16.89
N SER A 454 25.69 14.12 -17.95
CA SER A 454 24.55 15.03 -17.87
C SER A 454 23.39 14.42 -17.09
N SER A 455 22.62 15.27 -16.42
CA SER A 455 21.37 14.89 -15.77
C SER A 455 20.49 14.12 -16.75
N PRO A 456 19.90 13.00 -16.36
CA PRO A 456 18.91 12.29 -17.16
C PRO A 456 17.61 13.10 -17.25
N ALA A 457 17.72 14.42 -17.44
CA ALA A 457 16.60 15.35 -17.51
C ALA A 457 15.61 14.88 -18.58
N GLY A 458 14.38 14.64 -18.15
CA GLY A 458 13.31 14.20 -19.02
C GLY A 458 13.18 12.68 -19.15
N PHE A 459 12.08 12.32 -19.76
CA PHE A 459 11.66 10.93 -19.98
C PHE A 459 12.55 10.25 -21.04
N HIS A 460 13.76 9.86 -20.66
CA HIS A 460 14.53 8.90 -21.44
C HIS A 460 14.21 7.49 -20.92
N ALA A 461 13.23 6.85 -21.56
CA ALA A 461 12.79 5.49 -21.23
C ALA A 461 13.96 4.48 -21.26
N GLU A 462 15.00 4.76 -22.03
CA GLU A 462 16.21 3.94 -22.14
C GLU A 462 17.07 3.92 -20.86
N ARG A 463 16.92 4.91 -19.98
CA ARG A 463 17.66 5.01 -18.71
C ARG A 463 16.81 4.84 -17.47
N ASP A 464 15.49 4.61 -17.60
CA ASP A 464 14.65 4.36 -16.44
C ASP A 464 14.74 2.87 -16.02
N PRO A 465 15.56 2.54 -15.02
CA PRO A 465 15.74 1.16 -14.59
C PRO A 465 14.51 0.59 -13.88
N GLY A 466 13.42 1.36 -13.81
CA GLY A 466 12.19 0.99 -13.10
C GLY A 466 12.20 1.38 -11.62
N THR A 467 11.01 1.34 -11.03
CA THR A 467 10.75 1.88 -9.69
C THR A 467 11.61 1.23 -8.58
N ARG A 468 11.93 -0.06 -8.69
CA ARG A 468 12.72 -0.79 -7.69
C ARG A 468 14.20 -0.46 -7.78
N TRP A 469 14.74 -0.36 -8.98
CA TRP A 469 16.10 0.08 -9.21
C TRP A 469 16.32 1.53 -8.75
N ARG A 470 15.41 2.46 -9.09
CA ARG A 470 15.50 3.84 -8.59
C ARG A 470 15.53 3.89 -7.07
N ARG A 471 14.72 3.05 -6.41
CA ARG A 471 14.71 2.99 -4.95
C ARG A 471 16.01 2.40 -4.40
N TYR A 472 16.53 1.35 -5.03
CA TYR A 472 17.80 0.74 -4.67
C TYR A 472 18.95 1.75 -4.78
N LEU A 473 19.12 2.37 -5.94
CA LEU A 473 20.16 3.36 -6.20
C LEU A 473 20.06 4.56 -5.24
N ARG A 474 18.87 5.11 -5.05
CA ARG A 474 18.65 6.20 -4.10
C ARG A 474 19.02 5.83 -2.66
N ASN A 475 18.81 4.60 -2.25
CA ASN A 475 19.26 4.15 -0.93
C ASN A 475 20.76 3.93 -0.92
N LEU A 476 21.35 3.44 -2.01
CA LEU A 476 22.79 3.22 -2.14
C LEU A 476 23.61 4.52 -2.01
N ALA A 477 23.03 5.67 -2.36
CA ALA A 477 23.67 6.98 -2.16
C ALA A 477 23.79 7.41 -0.68
N LYS A 478 23.15 6.66 0.26
CA LYS A 478 23.14 7.01 1.69
C LYS A 478 24.21 6.25 2.45
N PRO A 479 24.97 6.90 3.37
CA PRO A 479 26.08 6.27 4.10
C PRO A 479 25.69 4.98 4.84
N GLN A 480 24.46 4.90 5.34
CA GLN A 480 23.96 3.70 6.03
C GLN A 480 23.89 2.44 5.15
N PHE A 481 24.03 2.57 3.83
CA PHE A 481 24.00 1.48 2.85
C PHE A 481 25.35 1.22 2.20
N ASP A 482 26.44 1.80 2.69
CA ASP A 482 27.80 1.64 2.11
C ASP A 482 28.20 0.17 1.98
N HIS A 483 27.77 -0.68 2.91
CA HIS A 483 28.03 -2.13 2.86
C HIS A 483 27.36 -2.86 1.67
N HIS A 484 26.47 -2.19 0.93
CA HIS A 484 25.87 -2.72 -0.30
C HIS A 484 26.63 -2.29 -1.57
N LEU A 485 27.57 -1.35 -1.49
CA LEU A 485 28.29 -0.84 -2.67
C LEU A 485 29.14 -1.92 -3.33
N HIS A 486 29.93 -2.68 -2.54
CA HIS A 486 30.79 -3.72 -3.08
C HIS A 486 30.01 -4.89 -3.71
N PRO A 487 28.98 -5.47 -3.09
CA PRO A 487 28.13 -6.50 -3.72
C PRO A 487 27.45 -5.98 -5.01
N PHE A 488 27.08 -4.71 -5.05
CA PHE A 488 26.53 -4.09 -6.25
C PHE A 488 27.57 -3.97 -7.37
N ALA A 489 28.79 -3.57 -7.04
CA ALA A 489 29.88 -3.50 -8.01
C ALA A 489 30.22 -4.89 -8.59
N GLU A 490 30.32 -5.91 -7.74
CA GLU A 490 30.52 -7.31 -8.19
C GLU A 490 29.39 -7.81 -9.11
N TYR A 491 28.15 -7.45 -8.79
CA TYR A 491 26.99 -7.78 -9.64
C TYR A 491 27.14 -7.17 -11.03
N LEU A 492 27.47 -5.87 -11.12
CA LEU A 492 27.62 -5.18 -12.41
C LEU A 492 28.74 -5.76 -13.24
N ALA A 493 29.94 -5.96 -12.64
CA ALA A 493 31.08 -6.54 -13.31
C ALA A 493 30.76 -7.94 -13.84
N ARG A 494 30.14 -8.79 -13.00
CA ARG A 494 29.74 -10.15 -13.39
C ARG A 494 28.73 -10.14 -14.53
N GLN A 495 27.67 -9.32 -14.43
CA GLN A 495 26.62 -9.25 -15.44
C GLN A 495 27.17 -8.80 -16.80
N TYR A 496 28.05 -7.81 -16.82
CA TYR A 496 28.68 -7.35 -18.06
C TYR A 496 29.59 -8.42 -18.65
N ASN A 497 30.46 -9.01 -17.82
CA ASN A 497 31.45 -9.98 -18.26
C ASN A 497 30.79 -11.29 -18.77
N GLU A 498 29.69 -11.74 -18.18
CA GLU A 498 28.92 -12.89 -18.65
C GLU A 498 28.28 -12.64 -20.02
N ALA A 499 27.86 -11.39 -20.29
CA ALA A 499 27.22 -11.02 -21.55
C ALA A 499 28.21 -10.82 -22.73
N HIS A 500 29.44 -10.38 -22.46
CA HIS A 500 30.41 -9.97 -23.50
C HIS A 500 31.59 -10.93 -23.67
N GLY A 501 31.73 -11.94 -22.80
CA GLY A 501 32.74 -12.98 -22.90
C GLY A 501 34.16 -12.55 -22.50
N PRO A 502 35.18 -13.41 -22.75
CA PRO A 502 36.50 -13.24 -22.13
C PRO A 502 37.37 -12.15 -22.78
N PHE A 503 36.99 -11.60 -23.92
CA PHE A 503 37.80 -10.64 -24.67
C PHE A 503 37.47 -9.16 -24.36
N SER A 504 36.32 -8.88 -23.76
CA SER A 504 35.91 -7.54 -23.39
C SER A 504 35.23 -7.60 -22.02
N PHE A 505 36.02 -7.48 -20.97
CA PHE A 505 35.53 -7.52 -19.58
C PHE A 505 35.87 -6.21 -18.86
N ILE A 506 35.06 -5.90 -17.84
CA ILE A 506 35.31 -4.75 -16.97
C ILE A 506 36.55 -5.04 -16.10
N GLU A 507 37.55 -4.17 -16.20
CA GLU A 507 38.78 -4.21 -15.43
C GLU A 507 38.67 -3.38 -14.15
N SER A 508 38.13 -2.17 -14.31
CA SER A 508 37.88 -1.26 -13.19
C SER A 508 36.71 -0.31 -13.50
N PHE A 509 36.05 0.18 -12.48
CA PHE A 509 35.09 1.27 -12.60
C PHE A 509 34.82 1.95 -11.28
N ASP A 510 34.30 3.17 -11.35
CA ASP A 510 33.89 3.94 -10.19
C ASP A 510 32.37 3.98 -10.10
N ILE A 511 31.84 3.95 -8.87
CA ILE A 511 30.44 4.28 -8.60
C ILE A 511 30.40 5.74 -8.16
N VAL A 512 29.95 6.61 -9.05
CA VAL A 512 29.87 8.05 -8.82
C VAL A 512 28.40 8.46 -8.69
N PHE A 513 28.06 9.08 -7.56
CA PHE A 513 26.78 9.74 -7.35
C PHE A 513 26.93 11.23 -7.62
N ILE A 514 26.09 11.77 -8.48
CA ILE A 514 26.00 13.19 -8.77
C ILE A 514 24.77 13.72 -8.06
N SER A 515 24.97 14.47 -6.99
CA SER A 515 23.88 15.09 -6.25
C SER A 515 23.43 16.38 -6.95
N GLU A 516 22.14 16.59 -6.97
CA GLU A 516 21.49 17.78 -7.49
C GLU A 516 20.68 18.45 -6.39
N ASN A 517 21.03 19.68 -6.03
CA ASN A 517 20.31 20.45 -5.03
C ASN A 517 19.54 21.60 -5.69
N THR A 518 18.22 21.49 -5.71
CA THR A 518 17.35 22.53 -6.24
C THR A 518 17.21 23.67 -5.25
N LEU A 519 17.64 24.88 -5.63
CA LEU A 519 17.55 26.08 -4.81
C LEU A 519 16.18 26.75 -4.94
N PRO A 520 15.74 27.52 -3.90
CA PRO A 520 14.48 28.25 -3.92
C PRO A 520 14.35 29.30 -5.05
N ASN A 521 15.50 29.78 -5.56
CA ASN A 521 15.58 30.76 -6.65
C ASN A 521 15.55 30.13 -8.05
N GLY A 522 15.33 28.81 -8.15
CA GLY A 522 15.36 28.06 -9.41
C GLY A 522 16.74 27.66 -9.89
N GLY A 523 17.81 28.00 -9.14
CA GLY A 523 19.17 27.53 -9.40
C GLY A 523 19.32 26.05 -9.01
N VAL A 524 20.39 25.44 -9.54
CA VAL A 524 20.74 24.04 -9.25
C VAL A 524 22.21 23.99 -8.89
N GLU A 525 22.53 23.39 -7.75
CA GLU A 525 23.89 23.05 -7.34
C GLU A 525 24.16 21.58 -7.60
N ILE A 526 25.27 21.29 -8.28
CA ILE A 526 25.67 19.92 -8.63
C ILE A 526 27.01 19.61 -7.95
N ALA A 527 27.05 18.48 -7.24
CA ALA A 527 28.27 17.95 -6.64
C ALA A 527 28.49 16.49 -7.05
N ARG A 528 29.76 16.08 -7.17
CA ARG A 528 30.15 14.71 -7.51
C ARG A 528 30.75 14.03 -6.30
N HIS A 529 30.26 12.82 -6.00
CA HIS A 529 30.70 11.98 -4.89
C HIS A 529 31.07 10.60 -5.41
N THR A 530 32.37 10.26 -5.39
CA THR A 530 32.80 8.89 -5.64
C THR A 530 32.51 8.06 -4.40
N LEU A 531 31.61 7.09 -4.53
CA LEU A 531 31.18 6.23 -3.43
C LEU A 531 32.05 4.98 -3.32
N LEU A 532 32.53 4.45 -4.44
CA LEU A 532 33.37 3.25 -4.50
C LEU A 532 34.23 3.27 -5.76
N GLU A 533 35.50 2.89 -5.60
CA GLU A 533 36.42 2.54 -6.69
C GLU A 533 36.53 1.01 -6.72
N TYR A 534 36.11 0.39 -7.80
CA TYR A 534 36.13 -1.05 -7.98
C TYR A 534 37.24 -1.47 -8.93
N HIS A 535 38.09 -2.38 -8.48
CA HIS A 535 39.11 -3.04 -9.30
C HIS A 535 38.85 -4.54 -9.28
N ARG A 536 38.93 -5.17 -10.44
CA ARG A 536 38.86 -6.61 -10.54
C ARG A 536 40.04 -7.21 -9.80
N GLY A 537 39.78 -8.07 -8.84
CA GLY A 537 40.84 -8.81 -8.16
C GLY A 537 41.64 -9.67 -9.15
N PRO A 538 42.90 -10.02 -8.80
CA PRO A 538 43.81 -10.80 -9.63
C PRO A 538 43.28 -12.19 -9.96
#